data_5d49acd58e3f3c7fcc4502d3df46ecdf
#
_entry.id   5d49acd58e3f3c7fcc4502d3df46ecdf
#
_cell.length_a   1.000
_cell.length_b   1.000
_cell.length_c   1.000
_cell.angle_alpha   90.00
_cell.angle_beta   90.00
_cell.angle_gamma   90.00
#
_symmetry.space_group_name_H-M   'P 1'
#
loop_
_entity.id
_entity.type
_entity.pdbx_description
1 polymer ?
#
loop_
_entity_poly.entity_id
_entity_poly.type
_entity_poly.pdbx_seq_one_letter_code
_entity_poly.pdbx_strand_id
1 'polypeptide(L)'
;MNEKNISRRDFFKMGISAGVAAVGSSLLPDCKAAPINTKKSVVYNAKGLPTTILGKTGVRIPRICFGLGSRFCDIVSPDEATKILNYALDNGLYYWDTAWVYQNNKLGIVSEERLGETVAQRRNEIFLSTKVTSRNPDEGMRQIETSLKRLRTDHLDQLMIHDIQDQDIDNFKQKDNLVNLITRLRDEKLTRFIGFSGHSSAEAMKHMAELGIFDTMLIAMNHWRGERGHKREELAIPAARRQGMGVLLMKAVRPKETVPKITGDELVRFALSIEEAHALVLGMDSMEIVKRNLDILRHFEPMSDEEKQKVAMHISPFFKSKELPWMFPSYHDGNWG
;
A
#
# COMPACT_ATOMS: atom_id res chain seq x y z
N MET A 1 0.16 -15.23 -35.94
CA MET A 1 0.80 -16.09 -34.92
C MET A 1 -0.11 -16.06 -33.72
N ASN A 2 -0.66 -17.22 -33.34
CA ASN A 2 -1.60 -17.33 -32.23
C ASN A 2 -0.86 -17.13 -30.91
N GLU A 3 -1.12 -16.02 -30.22
CA GLU A 3 -0.73 -15.85 -28.82
C GLU A 3 -1.54 -16.84 -27.98
N LYS A 4 -0.86 -17.88 -27.49
CA LYS A 4 -1.46 -18.80 -26.53
C LYS A 4 -1.67 -18.07 -25.21
N ASN A 5 -2.91 -17.83 -24.85
CA ASN A 5 -3.31 -17.40 -23.52
C ASN A 5 -2.78 -18.42 -22.50
N ILE A 6 -1.71 -18.09 -21.81
CA ILE A 6 -1.13 -18.90 -20.73
C ILE A 6 -2.10 -18.82 -19.54
N SER A 7 -2.59 -19.96 -19.06
CA SER A 7 -3.48 -19.98 -17.88
C SER A 7 -2.69 -19.63 -16.62
N ARG A 8 -3.35 -19.03 -15.59
CA ARG A 8 -2.74 -18.77 -14.26
C ARG A 8 -2.00 -20.00 -13.71
N ARG A 9 -2.51 -21.19 -13.99
CA ARG A 9 -1.94 -22.47 -13.57
C ARG A 9 -0.64 -22.81 -14.31
N ASP A 10 -0.53 -22.43 -15.59
CA ASP A 10 0.64 -22.68 -16.41
C ASP A 10 1.75 -21.67 -16.11
N PHE A 11 1.37 -20.43 -15.75
CA PHE A 11 2.28 -19.40 -15.27
C PHE A 11 3.03 -19.85 -14.00
N PHE A 12 2.32 -20.36 -12.98
CA PHE A 12 2.95 -20.88 -11.76
C PHE A 12 3.79 -22.14 -11.99
N LYS A 13 3.46 -22.96 -12.99
CA LYS A 13 4.27 -24.14 -13.34
C LYS A 13 5.57 -23.79 -14.05
N MET A 14 5.60 -22.73 -14.84
CA MET A 14 6.82 -22.29 -15.55
C MET A 14 7.86 -21.70 -14.59
N GLY A 15 7.47 -21.01 -13.52
CA GLY A 15 8.37 -20.49 -12.48
C GLY A 15 9.03 -21.59 -11.63
N ILE A 16 8.43 -22.76 -11.52
CA ILE A 16 8.97 -23.90 -10.74
C ILE A 16 9.97 -24.74 -11.55
N SER A 17 9.94 -24.69 -12.89
CA SER A 17 10.78 -25.53 -13.74
C SER A 17 12.18 -24.99 -14.05
N ALA A 18 12.53 -23.77 -13.63
CA ALA A 18 13.85 -23.18 -13.88
C ALA A 18 14.91 -23.46 -12.78
N GLY A 19 14.62 -24.27 -11.78
CA GLY A 19 15.49 -24.41 -10.61
C GLY A 19 15.61 -25.78 -9.98
N VAL A 20 15.50 -26.91 -10.72
CA VAL A 20 15.98 -28.21 -10.18
C VAL A 20 16.33 -29.14 -11.33
N ALA A 21 17.59 -29.28 -11.63
CA ALA A 21 18.14 -30.43 -12.35
C ALA A 21 18.89 -31.33 -11.33
N ALA A 22 18.50 -32.60 -11.34
CA ALA A 22 19.12 -33.78 -10.73
C ALA A 22 18.92 -34.01 -9.23
N VAL A 23 18.09 -35.00 -8.86
CA VAL A 23 18.48 -36.33 -8.33
C VAL A 23 17.20 -37.13 -8.01
N GLY A 24 17.14 -38.37 -8.53
CA GLY A 24 16.52 -39.55 -7.86
C GLY A 24 14.99 -39.70 -7.91
N SER A 25 14.55 -40.59 -8.79
CA SER A 25 13.20 -41.20 -8.78
C SER A 25 12.90 -41.93 -7.47
N SER A 26 11.85 -41.50 -6.73
CA SER A 26 11.08 -42.40 -5.86
C SER A 26 9.67 -41.82 -5.64
N LEU A 27 8.69 -42.59 -6.10
CA LEU A 27 7.28 -42.72 -5.71
C LEU A 27 6.70 -41.62 -4.78
N LEU A 28 5.97 -40.69 -5.37
CA LEU A 28 5.02 -39.86 -4.64
C LEU A 28 3.60 -40.36 -4.81
N PRO A 29 2.81 -40.45 -3.74
CA PRO A 29 1.43 -40.88 -3.83
C PRO A 29 0.57 -39.85 -4.56
N ASP A 30 -0.40 -40.34 -5.32
CA ASP A 30 -1.42 -39.57 -6.06
C ASP A 30 -2.23 -38.66 -5.13
N CYS A 31 -1.78 -37.45 -4.93
CA CYS A 31 -2.59 -36.40 -4.30
C CYS A 31 -3.61 -35.91 -5.33
N LYS A 32 -4.79 -36.49 -5.31
CA LYS A 32 -5.98 -35.93 -5.99
C LYS A 32 -6.16 -34.48 -5.50
N ALA A 33 -5.85 -33.53 -6.36
CA ALA A 33 -6.12 -32.11 -6.10
C ALA A 33 -7.64 -31.96 -5.86
N ALA A 34 -8.01 -31.49 -4.69
CA ALA A 34 -9.37 -31.10 -4.38
C ALA A 34 -9.88 -30.11 -5.42
N PRO A 35 -11.16 -30.12 -5.82
CA PRO A 35 -11.71 -29.20 -6.80
C PRO A 35 -11.58 -27.77 -6.26
N ILE A 36 -10.96 -26.91 -7.06
CA ILE A 36 -10.82 -25.48 -6.75
C ILE A 36 -12.22 -24.90 -6.69
N ASN A 37 -12.59 -24.51 -5.49
CA ASN A 37 -13.89 -24.00 -5.12
C ASN A 37 -14.22 -22.75 -5.96
N THR A 38 -15.42 -22.74 -6.53
CA THR A 38 -16.07 -21.64 -7.24
C THR A 38 -15.78 -20.29 -6.58
N LYS A 39 -15.42 -19.29 -7.42
CA LYS A 39 -15.18 -17.89 -7.05
C LYS A 39 -16.15 -17.43 -5.96
N LYS A 40 -15.72 -17.43 -4.71
CA LYS A 40 -16.41 -16.71 -3.65
C LYS A 40 -16.40 -15.23 -4.06
N SER A 41 -17.57 -14.62 -4.15
CA SER A 41 -17.69 -13.19 -4.42
C SER A 41 -16.91 -12.40 -3.36
N VAL A 42 -16.20 -11.36 -3.80
CA VAL A 42 -15.54 -10.42 -2.89
C VAL A 42 -16.58 -9.78 -1.98
N VAL A 43 -16.38 -9.82 -0.67
CA VAL A 43 -17.32 -9.32 0.33
C VAL A 43 -16.59 -8.30 1.22
N TYR A 44 -16.39 -7.10 0.70
CA TYR A 44 -15.88 -6.01 1.53
C TYR A 44 -17.00 -5.46 2.42
N ASN A 45 -16.75 -5.36 3.70
CA ASN A 45 -17.72 -4.86 4.66
C ASN A 45 -17.09 -3.84 5.61
N ALA A 46 -17.44 -2.58 5.46
CA ALA A 46 -16.93 -1.48 6.28
C ALA A 46 -17.53 -1.45 7.71
N LYS A 47 -18.48 -2.33 8.05
CA LYS A 47 -19.08 -2.39 9.40
C LYS A 47 -19.59 -1.04 9.92
N GLY A 48 -20.16 -0.24 9.03
CA GLY A 48 -20.67 1.10 9.35
C GLY A 48 -19.63 2.22 9.41
N LEU A 49 -18.35 1.93 9.15
CA LEU A 49 -17.33 2.98 9.06
C LEU A 49 -17.58 3.92 7.88
N PRO A 50 -17.24 5.21 8.01
CA PRO A 50 -17.18 6.14 6.89
C PRO A 50 -16.31 5.61 5.74
N THR A 51 -16.86 5.65 4.53
CA THR A 51 -16.22 5.12 3.33
C THR A 51 -16.16 6.15 2.21
N THR A 52 -15.32 5.90 1.22
CA THR A 52 -15.23 6.66 -0.03
C THR A 52 -15.10 5.74 -1.23
N ILE A 53 -15.36 6.24 -2.43
CA ILE A 53 -15.04 5.53 -3.67
C ILE A 53 -13.59 5.88 -4.05
N LEU A 54 -12.76 4.88 -4.25
CA LEU A 54 -11.34 5.05 -4.57
C LEU A 54 -11.15 5.43 -6.05
N GLY A 55 -11.44 6.69 -6.37
CA GLY A 55 -11.32 7.22 -7.73
C GLY A 55 -11.99 6.33 -8.79
N LYS A 56 -11.38 6.24 -9.97
CA LYS A 56 -11.87 5.45 -11.11
C LYS A 56 -11.91 3.93 -10.88
N THR A 57 -11.35 3.42 -9.78
CA THR A 57 -11.46 1.99 -9.44
C THR A 57 -12.91 1.57 -9.19
N GLY A 58 -13.78 2.52 -8.82
CA GLY A 58 -15.16 2.26 -8.44
C GLY A 58 -15.31 1.47 -7.14
N VAL A 59 -14.23 1.08 -6.49
CA VAL A 59 -14.27 0.31 -5.24
C VAL A 59 -14.50 1.25 -4.06
N ARG A 60 -15.47 0.89 -3.22
CA ARG A 60 -15.69 1.56 -1.94
C ARG A 60 -14.65 1.04 -0.94
N ILE A 61 -13.99 1.96 -0.21
CA ILE A 61 -12.99 1.63 0.82
C ILE A 61 -13.27 2.44 2.10
N PRO A 62 -12.83 1.98 3.29
CA PRO A 62 -12.85 2.79 4.50
C PRO A 62 -11.91 3.99 4.35
N ARG A 63 -12.24 5.11 4.99
CA ARG A 63 -11.40 6.32 4.91
C ARG A 63 -10.10 6.22 5.72
N ILE A 64 -9.97 5.21 6.59
CA ILE A 64 -8.69 4.74 7.15
C ILE A 64 -8.43 3.35 6.59
N CYS A 65 -7.23 3.16 6.02
CA CYS A 65 -6.70 1.91 5.51
C CYS A 65 -5.61 1.39 6.44
N PHE A 66 -5.47 0.09 6.58
CA PHE A 66 -4.47 -0.50 7.47
C PHE A 66 -3.11 -0.58 6.78
N GLY A 67 -2.17 0.29 7.20
CA GLY A 67 -0.78 0.28 6.78
C GLY A 67 0.03 -0.75 7.57
N LEU A 68 0.56 -1.72 6.87
CA LEU A 68 1.24 -2.90 7.44
C LEU A 68 2.77 -2.82 7.23
N GLY A 69 3.31 -1.60 7.37
CA GLY A 69 4.76 -1.32 7.30
C GLY A 69 5.45 -1.32 8.66
N SER A 70 6.30 -0.30 8.92
CA SER A 70 7.19 -0.24 10.09
C SER A 70 6.50 -0.55 11.42
N ARG A 71 5.38 0.11 11.70
CA ARG A 71 4.66 -0.07 12.96
C ARG A 71 4.15 -1.50 13.14
N PHE A 72 3.66 -2.12 12.08
CA PHE A 72 3.21 -3.51 12.13
C PHE A 72 4.40 -4.48 12.30
N CYS A 73 5.54 -4.17 11.70
CA CYS A 73 6.76 -4.96 11.85
C CYS A 73 7.45 -4.78 13.23
N ASP A 74 7.01 -3.84 14.06
CA ASP A 74 7.46 -3.68 15.45
C ASP A 74 6.68 -4.56 16.45
N ILE A 75 5.57 -5.17 16.06
CA ILE A 75 4.79 -6.09 16.90
C ILE A 75 5.57 -7.40 17.02
N VAL A 76 6.15 -7.68 18.20
CA VAL A 76 7.02 -8.86 18.41
C VAL A 76 6.21 -10.15 18.36
N SER A 77 5.07 -10.21 19.04
CA SER A 77 4.25 -11.43 19.15
C SER A 77 3.46 -11.71 17.87
N PRO A 78 3.65 -12.89 17.22
CA PRO A 78 2.83 -13.31 16.07
C PRO A 78 1.34 -13.41 16.41
N ASP A 79 1.00 -13.91 17.60
CA ASP A 79 -0.39 -14.06 18.05
C ASP A 79 -1.07 -12.70 18.24
N GLU A 80 -0.35 -11.73 18.79
CA GLU A 80 -0.86 -10.36 18.93
C GLU A 80 -1.09 -9.72 17.55
N ALA A 81 -0.14 -9.86 16.63
CA ALA A 81 -0.30 -9.38 15.27
C ALA A 81 -1.53 -10.00 14.60
N THR A 82 -1.73 -11.31 14.72
CA THR A 82 -2.90 -12.02 14.17
C THR A 82 -4.20 -11.54 14.81
N LYS A 83 -4.23 -11.31 16.12
CA LYS A 83 -5.40 -10.75 16.82
C LYS A 83 -5.73 -9.34 16.33
N ILE A 84 -4.71 -8.50 16.13
CA ILE A 84 -4.87 -7.13 15.61
C ILE A 84 -5.43 -7.16 14.19
N LEU A 85 -4.89 -8.01 13.30
CA LEU A 85 -5.36 -8.16 11.92
C LEU A 85 -6.84 -8.55 11.86
N ASN A 86 -7.21 -9.61 12.60
CA ASN A 86 -8.59 -10.06 12.64
C ASN A 86 -9.52 -9.01 13.25
N TYR A 87 -9.13 -8.39 14.35
CA TYR A 87 -9.93 -7.33 14.97
C TYR A 87 -10.16 -6.15 14.03
N ALA A 88 -9.11 -5.70 13.32
CA ALA A 88 -9.21 -4.62 12.34
C ALA A 88 -10.20 -4.97 11.22
N LEU A 89 -10.08 -6.18 10.65
CA LEU A 89 -10.95 -6.67 9.58
C LEU A 89 -12.40 -6.82 10.05
N ASP A 90 -12.63 -7.41 11.22
CA ASP A 90 -13.96 -7.58 11.81
C ASP A 90 -14.67 -6.26 12.12
N ASN A 91 -13.88 -5.19 12.30
CA ASN A 91 -14.36 -3.82 12.50
C ASN A 91 -14.35 -2.96 11.23
N GLY A 92 -14.11 -3.54 10.05
CA GLY A 92 -14.31 -2.86 8.77
C GLY A 92 -13.07 -2.24 8.12
N LEU A 93 -11.87 -2.41 8.70
CA LEU A 93 -10.61 -1.98 8.09
C LEU A 93 -10.12 -3.05 7.10
N TYR A 94 -10.83 -3.25 6.01
CA TYR A 94 -10.55 -4.30 5.04
C TYR A 94 -9.54 -3.92 3.96
N TYR A 95 -9.15 -2.66 3.80
CA TYR A 95 -8.06 -2.26 2.91
C TYR A 95 -6.73 -2.40 3.64
N TRP A 96 -5.89 -3.34 3.18
CA TRP A 96 -4.59 -3.67 3.74
C TRP A 96 -3.48 -3.29 2.78
N ASP A 97 -2.53 -2.48 3.24
CA ASP A 97 -1.41 -1.99 2.46
C ASP A 97 -0.09 -2.50 3.03
N THR A 98 0.60 -3.34 2.27
CA THR A 98 1.95 -3.83 2.57
C THR A 98 2.93 -3.54 1.42
N ALA A 99 4.13 -4.09 1.46
CA ALA A 99 5.12 -4.06 0.39
C ALA A 99 6.11 -5.22 0.51
N TRP A 100 6.66 -5.67 -0.61
CA TRP A 100 7.70 -6.71 -0.66
C TRP A 100 8.88 -6.44 0.28
N VAL A 101 9.26 -5.17 0.41
CA VAL A 101 10.42 -4.72 1.20
C VAL A 101 10.11 -4.50 2.68
N TYR A 102 8.85 -4.55 3.12
CA TYR A 102 8.49 -4.26 4.51
C TYR A 102 8.94 -5.34 5.46
N GLN A 103 10.01 -5.03 6.20
CA GLN A 103 10.62 -5.95 7.16
C GLN A 103 11.33 -5.20 8.31
N ASN A 104 11.42 -5.84 9.45
CA ASN A 104 12.28 -5.45 10.57
C ASN A 104 13.37 -6.51 10.73
N ASN A 105 14.58 -6.20 10.26
CA ASN A 105 15.69 -7.17 10.23
C ASN A 105 16.16 -7.56 11.64
N LYS A 106 16.13 -6.63 12.61
CA LYS A 106 16.52 -6.92 13.99
C LYS A 106 15.62 -7.96 14.65
N LEU A 107 14.33 -7.91 14.31
CA LEU A 107 13.32 -8.81 14.84
C LEU A 107 13.05 -10.02 13.95
N GLY A 108 13.63 -10.07 12.75
CA GLY A 108 13.37 -11.13 11.77
C GLY A 108 11.94 -11.16 11.27
N ILE A 109 11.25 -10.00 11.23
CA ILE A 109 9.84 -9.90 10.88
C ILE A 109 9.68 -9.40 9.45
N VAL A 110 9.00 -10.19 8.62
CA VAL A 110 8.58 -9.81 7.26
C VAL A 110 7.07 -9.63 7.24
N SER A 111 6.62 -8.42 6.85
CA SER A 111 5.20 -8.07 6.88
C SER A 111 4.34 -9.05 6.08
N GLU A 112 4.67 -9.30 4.82
CA GLU A 112 3.88 -10.18 3.95
C GLU A 112 3.78 -11.63 4.47
N GLU A 113 4.85 -12.17 5.07
CA GLU A 113 4.82 -13.52 5.67
C GLU A 113 3.86 -13.57 6.87
N ARG A 114 3.89 -12.52 7.69
CA ARG A 114 3.02 -12.41 8.87
C ARG A 114 1.54 -12.28 8.49
N LEU A 115 1.24 -11.67 7.35
CA LEU A 115 -0.11 -11.55 6.82
C LEU A 115 -0.65 -12.86 6.23
N GLY A 116 0.23 -13.71 5.73
CA GLY A 116 -0.10 -14.83 4.85
C GLY A 116 -1.14 -15.78 5.41
N GLU A 117 -1.15 -16.05 6.72
CA GLU A 117 -2.14 -16.95 7.32
C GLU A 117 -3.54 -16.34 7.31
N THR A 118 -3.68 -15.10 7.77
CA THR A 118 -4.98 -14.41 7.78
C THR A 118 -5.48 -14.18 6.36
N VAL A 119 -4.59 -13.83 5.42
CA VAL A 119 -4.94 -13.66 4.01
C VAL A 119 -5.45 -14.99 3.43
N ALA A 120 -4.77 -16.11 3.66
CA ALA A 120 -5.21 -17.42 3.15
C ALA A 120 -6.61 -17.81 3.66
N GLN A 121 -6.93 -17.49 4.91
CA GLN A 121 -8.23 -17.80 5.52
C GLN A 121 -9.35 -16.86 5.08
N ARG A 122 -9.03 -15.56 4.90
CA ARG A 122 -10.02 -14.48 4.75
C ARG A 122 -9.83 -13.64 3.48
N ARG A 123 -9.18 -14.18 2.43
CA ARG A 123 -8.78 -13.44 1.22
C ARG A 123 -9.89 -12.61 0.59
N ASN A 124 -11.11 -13.12 0.55
CA ASN A 124 -12.24 -12.46 -0.11
C ASN A 124 -12.82 -11.27 0.69
N GLU A 125 -12.43 -11.13 1.94
CA GLU A 125 -12.84 -10.03 2.82
C GLU A 125 -11.84 -8.87 2.78
N ILE A 126 -10.64 -9.06 2.19
CA ILE A 126 -9.51 -8.14 2.22
C ILE A 126 -9.29 -7.52 0.84
N PHE A 127 -9.27 -6.18 0.76
CA PHE A 127 -8.68 -5.47 -0.36
C PHE A 127 -7.16 -5.44 -0.11
N LEU A 128 -6.42 -6.28 -0.82
CA LEU A 128 -5.00 -6.51 -0.59
C LEU A 128 -4.13 -5.73 -1.58
N SER A 129 -3.34 -4.80 -1.04
CA SER A 129 -2.36 -4.00 -1.77
C SER A 129 -0.95 -4.37 -1.35
N THR A 130 -0.06 -4.62 -2.33
CA THR A 130 1.39 -4.72 -2.09
C THR A 130 2.16 -3.93 -3.13
N LYS A 131 3.50 -3.83 -2.95
CA LYS A 131 4.35 -2.97 -3.76
C LYS A 131 5.62 -3.70 -4.17
N VAL A 132 6.08 -3.41 -5.40
CA VAL A 132 7.34 -3.88 -5.97
C VAL A 132 8.37 -2.74 -5.98
N THR A 133 9.61 -3.01 -5.58
CA THR A 133 10.68 -1.99 -5.47
C THR A 133 11.62 -1.97 -6.65
N SER A 134 11.84 -3.11 -7.29
CA SER A 134 12.74 -3.19 -8.46
C SER A 134 12.17 -2.39 -9.64
N ARG A 135 13.06 -1.76 -10.41
CA ARG A 135 12.74 -1.13 -11.70
C ARG A 135 13.03 -2.06 -12.88
N ASN A 136 13.84 -3.09 -12.65
CA ASN A 136 14.08 -4.14 -13.63
C ASN A 136 12.87 -5.09 -13.68
N PRO A 137 12.28 -5.38 -14.85
CA PRO A 137 11.07 -6.20 -14.97
C PRO A 137 11.25 -7.64 -14.48
N ASP A 138 12.38 -8.28 -14.75
CA ASP A 138 12.65 -9.67 -14.35
C ASP A 138 12.75 -9.79 -12.82
N GLU A 139 13.48 -8.86 -12.20
CA GLU A 139 13.57 -8.80 -10.74
C GLU A 139 12.24 -8.40 -10.13
N GLY A 140 11.53 -7.46 -10.76
CA GLY A 140 10.17 -7.07 -10.36
C GLY A 140 9.23 -8.27 -10.34
N MET A 141 9.29 -9.13 -11.36
CA MET A 141 8.49 -10.36 -11.41
C MET A 141 8.85 -11.32 -10.26
N ARG A 142 10.15 -11.54 -9.97
CA ARG A 142 10.58 -12.35 -8.82
C ARG A 142 10.07 -11.81 -7.48
N GLN A 143 10.07 -10.48 -7.31
CA GLN A 143 9.51 -9.85 -6.11
C GLN A 143 8.01 -10.10 -5.99
N ILE A 144 7.26 -9.96 -7.10
CA ILE A 144 5.81 -10.18 -7.12
C ILE A 144 5.48 -11.64 -6.81
N GLU A 145 6.17 -12.61 -7.40
CA GLU A 145 6.02 -14.03 -7.11
C GLU A 145 6.30 -14.35 -5.64
N THR A 146 7.37 -13.73 -5.09
CA THR A 146 7.71 -13.85 -3.67
C THR A 146 6.60 -13.28 -2.78
N SER A 147 6.06 -12.11 -3.13
CA SER A 147 4.94 -11.50 -2.41
C SER A 147 3.70 -12.39 -2.41
N LEU A 148 3.31 -12.94 -3.55
CA LEU A 148 2.17 -13.88 -3.64
C LEU A 148 2.37 -15.12 -2.77
N LYS A 149 3.59 -15.67 -2.76
CA LYS A 149 3.95 -16.82 -1.92
C LYS A 149 3.88 -16.49 -0.43
N ARG A 150 4.47 -15.36 -0.01
CA ARG A 150 4.45 -14.88 1.39
C ARG A 150 3.03 -14.60 1.86
N LEU A 151 2.24 -13.94 1.03
CA LEU A 151 0.84 -13.59 1.28
C LEU A 151 -0.12 -14.79 1.14
N ARG A 152 0.35 -15.93 0.67
CA ARG A 152 -0.43 -17.17 0.45
C ARG A 152 -1.69 -16.93 -0.38
N THR A 153 -1.54 -16.21 -1.49
CA THR A 153 -2.63 -15.88 -2.43
C THR A 153 -2.16 -15.98 -3.87
N ASP A 154 -3.08 -16.16 -4.79
CA ASP A 154 -2.82 -16.22 -6.24
C ASP A 154 -3.14 -14.91 -6.97
N HIS A 155 -3.64 -13.90 -6.25
CA HIS A 155 -4.02 -12.61 -6.83
C HIS A 155 -3.95 -11.47 -5.81
N LEU A 156 -3.86 -10.25 -6.34
CA LEU A 156 -3.88 -9.00 -5.59
C LEU A 156 -5.11 -8.18 -5.99
N ASP A 157 -5.56 -7.28 -5.10
CA ASP A 157 -6.49 -6.23 -5.49
C ASP A 157 -5.73 -5.07 -6.11
N GLN A 158 -4.54 -4.75 -5.56
CA GLN A 158 -3.72 -3.67 -6.04
C GLN A 158 -2.23 -4.02 -6.00
N LEU A 159 -1.53 -3.69 -7.09
CA LEU A 159 -0.07 -3.76 -7.19
C LEU A 159 0.48 -2.36 -7.45
N MET A 160 1.41 -1.89 -6.61
CA MET A 160 2.02 -0.58 -6.76
C MET A 160 3.51 -0.67 -7.09
N ILE A 161 4.00 0.33 -7.85
CA ILE A 161 5.43 0.64 -7.91
C ILE A 161 5.78 1.42 -6.64
N HIS A 162 6.77 0.93 -5.89
CA HIS A 162 7.15 1.52 -4.61
C HIS A 162 8.09 2.70 -4.80
N ASP A 163 7.77 3.82 -4.14
CA ASP A 163 8.65 4.97 -3.91
C ASP A 163 9.25 5.56 -5.19
N ILE A 164 8.40 6.14 -6.02
CA ILE A 164 8.77 6.82 -7.26
C ILE A 164 9.74 7.96 -6.97
N GLN A 165 10.86 7.98 -7.70
CA GLN A 165 11.95 8.93 -7.62
C GLN A 165 12.15 9.65 -8.96
N ASP A 166 12.94 10.74 -8.98
CA ASP A 166 13.17 11.55 -10.19
C ASP A 166 13.74 10.75 -11.36
N GLN A 167 14.65 9.80 -11.09
CA GLN A 167 15.22 8.93 -12.12
C GLN A 167 14.18 8.01 -12.79
N ASP A 168 13.03 7.78 -12.17
CA ASP A 168 12.00 6.93 -12.75
C ASP A 168 11.32 7.56 -13.95
N ILE A 169 11.38 8.89 -14.10
CA ILE A 169 10.89 9.60 -15.28
C ILE A 169 11.59 9.08 -16.55
N ASP A 170 12.89 8.81 -16.48
CA ASP A 170 13.66 8.29 -17.60
C ASP A 170 13.66 6.75 -17.66
N ASN A 171 13.69 6.09 -16.52
CA ASN A 171 13.63 4.62 -16.44
C ASN A 171 12.40 4.06 -17.15
N PHE A 172 11.25 4.70 -17.02
CA PHE A 172 10.01 4.20 -17.60
C PHE A 172 9.77 4.59 -19.06
N LYS A 173 10.67 5.37 -19.68
CA LYS A 173 10.70 5.59 -21.13
C LYS A 173 11.30 4.41 -21.92
N GLN A 174 12.01 3.52 -21.25
CA GLN A 174 12.62 2.35 -21.89
C GLN A 174 11.53 1.38 -22.37
N LYS A 175 11.80 0.68 -23.47
CA LYS A 175 10.84 -0.22 -24.11
C LYS A 175 10.40 -1.38 -23.20
N ASP A 176 11.35 -1.92 -22.43
CA ASP A 176 11.11 -2.99 -21.48
C ASP A 176 11.29 -2.45 -20.05
N ASN A 177 10.20 -2.17 -19.38
CA ASN A 177 10.20 -1.52 -18.08
C ASN A 177 9.12 -2.11 -17.14
N LEU A 178 9.24 -1.79 -15.87
CA LEU A 178 8.33 -2.28 -14.83
C LEU A 178 6.86 -1.87 -15.05
N VAL A 179 6.62 -0.69 -15.64
CA VAL A 179 5.25 -0.23 -15.91
C VAL A 179 4.54 -1.16 -16.89
N ASN A 180 5.25 -1.59 -17.93
CA ASN A 180 4.73 -2.56 -18.91
C ASN A 180 4.45 -3.91 -18.25
N LEU A 181 5.34 -4.38 -17.37
CA LEU A 181 5.12 -5.61 -16.60
C LEU A 181 3.84 -5.55 -15.78
N ILE A 182 3.69 -4.54 -14.93
CA ILE A 182 2.51 -4.47 -14.03
C ILE A 182 1.21 -4.23 -14.79
N THR A 183 1.26 -3.52 -15.94
CA THR A 183 0.12 -3.34 -16.83
C THR A 183 -0.32 -4.69 -17.40
N ARG A 184 0.62 -5.50 -17.91
CA ARG A 184 0.37 -6.87 -18.37
C ARG A 184 -0.25 -7.73 -17.26
N LEU A 185 0.30 -7.69 -16.03
CA LEU A 185 -0.22 -8.46 -14.90
C LEU A 185 -1.64 -8.06 -14.51
N ARG A 186 -2.02 -6.79 -14.69
CA ARG A 186 -3.41 -6.34 -14.57
C ARG A 186 -4.29 -6.97 -15.65
N ASP A 187 -3.86 -6.94 -16.89
CA ASP A 187 -4.61 -7.48 -18.03
C ASP A 187 -4.79 -9.00 -17.90
N GLU A 188 -3.78 -9.70 -17.36
CA GLU A 188 -3.80 -11.12 -17.01
C GLU A 188 -4.61 -11.44 -15.73
N LYS A 189 -5.15 -10.42 -15.04
CA LYS A 189 -5.95 -10.55 -13.81
C LYS A 189 -5.20 -11.08 -12.59
N LEU A 190 -3.86 -10.96 -12.56
CA LEU A 190 -3.09 -11.23 -11.35
C LEU A 190 -3.31 -10.12 -10.32
N THR A 191 -3.46 -8.89 -10.78
CA THR A 191 -3.95 -7.76 -9.96
C THR A 191 -5.17 -7.11 -10.61
N ARG A 192 -6.04 -6.50 -9.81
CA ARG A 192 -7.21 -5.78 -10.35
C ARG A 192 -6.84 -4.36 -10.75
N PHE A 193 -6.03 -3.69 -9.93
CA PHE A 193 -5.63 -2.30 -10.09
C PHE A 193 -4.13 -2.15 -9.99
N ILE A 194 -3.59 -1.13 -10.66
CA ILE A 194 -2.19 -0.76 -10.58
C ILE A 194 -2.05 0.67 -10.06
N GLY A 195 -0.96 0.92 -9.33
CA GLY A 195 -0.70 2.21 -8.75
C GLY A 195 0.78 2.46 -8.54
N PHE A 196 1.09 3.57 -7.89
CA PHE A 196 2.43 3.87 -7.41
C PHE A 196 2.39 4.58 -6.07
N SER A 197 3.50 4.54 -5.33
CA SER A 197 3.72 5.34 -4.14
C SER A 197 4.90 6.27 -4.32
N GLY A 198 4.95 7.36 -3.56
CA GLY A 198 6.07 8.29 -3.59
C GLY A 198 6.18 9.13 -2.32
N HIS A 199 7.41 9.54 -2.00
CA HIS A 199 7.72 10.29 -0.80
C HIS A 199 8.36 11.64 -1.10
N SER A 200 9.38 11.68 -1.96
CA SER A 200 10.27 12.83 -2.11
C SER A 200 10.05 13.62 -3.39
N SER A 201 9.75 12.98 -4.52
CA SER A 201 9.66 13.65 -5.81
C SER A 201 8.23 13.98 -6.23
N ALA A 202 7.87 15.26 -6.15
CA ALA A 202 6.59 15.77 -6.65
C ALA A 202 6.48 15.68 -8.18
N GLU A 203 7.58 15.97 -8.89
CA GLU A 203 7.62 15.96 -10.35
C GLU A 203 7.49 14.54 -10.90
N ALA A 204 8.20 13.58 -10.30
CA ALA A 204 8.08 12.18 -10.72
C ALA A 204 6.65 11.65 -10.48
N MET A 205 6.06 11.93 -9.31
CA MET A 205 4.68 11.52 -9.01
C MET A 205 3.66 12.16 -9.96
N LYS A 206 3.83 13.46 -10.29
CA LYS A 206 3.01 14.14 -11.30
C LYS A 206 3.16 13.47 -12.66
N HIS A 207 4.41 13.23 -13.10
CA HIS A 207 4.69 12.57 -14.38
C HIS A 207 4.02 11.21 -14.48
N MET A 208 4.16 10.38 -13.43
CA MET A 208 3.52 9.06 -13.39
C MET A 208 1.99 9.15 -13.46
N ALA A 209 1.39 10.12 -12.76
CA ALA A 209 -0.05 10.33 -12.83
C ALA A 209 -0.50 10.72 -14.26
N GLU A 210 0.26 11.58 -14.93
CA GLU A 210 -0.04 12.07 -16.29
C GLU A 210 0.10 10.99 -17.39
N LEU A 211 0.73 9.84 -17.11
CA LEU A 211 0.71 8.68 -18.00
C LEU A 211 -0.71 8.11 -18.22
N GLY A 212 -1.67 8.40 -17.33
CA GLY A 212 -3.07 8.02 -17.47
C GLY A 212 -3.39 6.53 -17.27
N ILE A 213 -2.40 5.70 -17.01
CA ILE A 213 -2.54 4.23 -16.90
C ILE A 213 -2.79 3.72 -15.48
N PHE A 214 -2.39 4.50 -14.47
CA PHE A 214 -2.52 4.11 -13.07
C PHE A 214 -3.91 4.41 -12.51
N ASP A 215 -4.35 3.54 -11.60
CA ASP A 215 -5.63 3.65 -10.93
C ASP A 215 -5.54 4.41 -9.62
N THR A 216 -4.37 4.33 -8.93
CA THR A 216 -4.18 4.92 -7.60
C THR A 216 -2.79 5.52 -7.41
N MET A 217 -2.72 6.48 -6.48
CA MET A 217 -1.49 7.08 -5.98
C MET A 217 -1.50 7.06 -4.45
N LEU A 218 -0.40 6.59 -3.83
CA LEU A 218 -0.15 6.68 -2.40
C LEU A 218 0.99 7.68 -2.15
N ILE A 219 0.69 8.83 -1.55
CA ILE A 219 1.63 9.94 -1.41
C ILE A 219 1.92 10.28 0.05
N ALA A 220 3.20 10.54 0.37
CA ALA A 220 3.59 11.00 1.69
C ALA A 220 3.07 12.41 1.93
N MET A 221 2.27 12.55 2.98
CA MET A 221 1.61 13.81 3.33
C MET A 221 2.57 14.87 3.82
N ASN A 222 2.35 16.10 3.38
CA ASN A 222 3.11 17.29 3.79
C ASN A 222 2.22 18.54 3.94
N HIS A 223 0.91 18.43 3.83
CA HIS A 223 -0.06 19.53 3.87
C HIS A 223 0.02 20.38 5.15
N TRP A 224 0.44 19.78 6.27
CA TRP A 224 0.57 20.47 7.55
C TRP A 224 1.71 21.50 7.61
N ARG A 225 2.58 21.61 6.60
CA ARG A 225 3.67 22.58 6.61
C ARG A 225 3.22 24.05 6.51
N GLY A 226 1.95 24.29 6.21
CA GLY A 226 1.43 25.64 6.03
C GLY A 226 1.94 26.32 4.76
N GLU A 227 1.88 27.65 4.71
CA GLU A 227 2.24 28.43 3.52
C GLU A 227 3.73 28.43 3.19
N ARG A 228 4.57 28.14 4.18
CA ARG A 228 6.04 28.23 4.06
C ARG A 228 6.72 26.90 3.88
N GLY A 229 6.04 25.92 3.40
CA GLY A 229 6.62 24.61 3.15
C GLY A 229 6.46 24.19 1.72
N HIS A 230 7.42 23.42 1.19
CA HIS A 230 7.22 22.76 -0.07
C HIS A 230 6.16 21.66 0.10
N LYS A 231 5.01 21.83 -0.50
CA LYS A 231 3.90 20.90 -0.44
C LYS A 231 3.89 20.06 -1.71
N ARG A 232 4.48 18.88 -1.64
CA ARG A 232 4.62 17.99 -2.81
C ARG A 232 3.27 17.58 -3.37
N GLU A 233 2.30 17.41 -2.50
CA GLU A 233 0.93 17.04 -2.84
C GLU A 233 0.24 18.07 -3.74
N GLU A 234 0.58 19.34 -3.64
CA GLU A 234 -0.01 20.40 -4.47
C GLU A 234 0.30 20.24 -5.96
N LEU A 235 1.36 19.52 -6.30
CA LEU A 235 1.72 19.21 -7.68
C LEU A 235 1.16 17.86 -8.13
N ALA A 236 1.33 16.82 -7.32
CA ALA A 236 1.01 15.44 -7.67
C ALA A 236 -0.50 15.13 -7.56
N ILE A 237 -1.17 15.59 -6.48
CA ILE A 237 -2.59 15.29 -6.27
C ILE A 237 -3.48 15.85 -7.39
N PRO A 238 -3.35 17.15 -7.83
CA PRO A 238 -4.15 17.65 -8.95
C PRO A 238 -3.94 16.86 -10.23
N ALA A 239 -2.71 16.40 -10.52
CA ALA A 239 -2.44 15.56 -11.68
C ALA A 239 -3.17 14.21 -11.59
N ALA A 240 -3.08 13.54 -10.44
CA ALA A 240 -3.80 12.28 -10.20
C ALA A 240 -5.32 12.46 -10.28
N ARG A 241 -5.86 13.54 -9.72
CA ARG A 241 -7.30 13.83 -9.75
C ARG A 241 -7.82 14.08 -11.16
N ARG A 242 -7.06 14.79 -12.01
CA ARG A 242 -7.43 14.96 -13.45
C ARG A 242 -7.55 13.63 -14.19
N GLN A 243 -6.81 12.61 -13.78
CA GLN A 243 -6.86 11.25 -14.34
C GLN A 243 -7.91 10.34 -13.67
N GLY A 244 -8.69 10.89 -12.73
CA GLY A 244 -9.66 10.11 -11.95
C GLY A 244 -9.05 9.10 -10.99
N MET A 245 -7.77 9.20 -10.68
CA MET A 245 -7.08 8.26 -9.79
C MET A 245 -7.57 8.35 -8.35
N GLY A 246 -7.56 7.21 -7.67
CA GLY A 246 -7.69 7.16 -6.22
C GLY A 246 -6.43 7.74 -5.54
N VAL A 247 -6.60 8.69 -4.63
CA VAL A 247 -5.49 9.30 -3.88
C VAL A 247 -5.53 8.84 -2.43
N LEU A 248 -4.45 8.23 -1.99
CA LEU A 248 -4.23 7.78 -0.61
C LEU A 248 -3.10 8.59 0.01
N LEU A 249 -3.26 8.96 1.28
CA LEU A 249 -2.22 9.67 2.05
C LEU A 249 -1.48 8.69 2.97
N MET A 250 -0.20 8.93 3.21
CA MET A 250 0.60 8.24 4.23
C MET A 250 1.49 9.22 5.00
N LYS A 251 2.17 8.74 6.06
CA LYS A 251 3.09 9.54 6.92
C LYS A 251 2.42 10.67 7.70
N ALA A 252 1.10 10.75 7.76
CA ALA A 252 0.35 11.85 8.36
C ALA A 252 0.64 12.07 9.85
N VAL A 253 0.87 11.00 10.63
CA VAL A 253 1.08 11.10 12.10
C VAL A 253 2.55 11.23 12.52
N ARG A 254 3.49 11.21 11.58
CA ARG A 254 4.91 11.35 11.88
C ARG A 254 5.28 12.66 12.60
N PRO A 255 4.65 13.81 12.33
CA PRO A 255 4.97 15.06 13.04
C PRO A 255 4.89 14.95 14.56
N LYS A 256 4.03 14.12 15.14
CA LYS A 256 3.95 13.93 16.60
C LYS A 256 5.27 13.44 17.24
N GLU A 257 6.15 12.80 16.47
CA GLU A 257 7.43 12.29 16.96
C GLU A 257 8.43 13.43 17.24
N THR A 258 8.24 14.59 16.63
CA THR A 258 9.16 15.72 16.71
C THR A 258 8.51 17.02 17.16
N VAL A 259 7.18 17.14 17.12
CA VAL A 259 6.44 18.34 17.48
C VAL A 259 5.80 18.17 18.87
N PRO A 260 6.22 18.96 19.86
CA PRO A 260 5.60 18.91 21.19
C PRO A 260 4.11 19.28 21.14
N LYS A 261 3.32 18.61 21.98
CA LYS A 261 1.89 18.90 22.20
C LYS A 261 0.95 18.64 21.03
N ILE A 262 1.43 18.15 19.86
CA ILE A 262 0.54 17.69 18.81
C ILE A 262 0.12 16.24 19.10
N THR A 263 -1.14 15.92 18.92
CA THR A 263 -1.67 14.57 19.13
C THR A 263 -1.78 13.82 17.82
N GLY A 264 -1.73 12.48 17.90
CA GLY A 264 -1.99 11.63 16.74
C GLY A 264 -3.41 11.83 16.19
N ASP A 265 -4.38 12.08 17.07
CA ASP A 265 -5.79 12.28 16.71
C ASP A 265 -5.99 13.56 15.88
N GLU A 266 -5.36 14.67 16.30
CA GLU A 266 -5.39 15.90 15.54
C GLU A 266 -4.81 15.71 14.14
N LEU A 267 -3.69 14.98 14.02
CA LEU A 267 -3.06 14.69 12.73
C LEU A 267 -3.89 13.76 11.85
N VAL A 268 -4.53 12.74 12.44
CA VAL A 268 -5.44 11.83 11.71
C VAL A 268 -6.66 12.61 11.23
N ARG A 269 -7.29 13.40 12.12
CA ARG A 269 -8.44 14.24 11.77
C ARG A 269 -8.08 15.26 10.69
N PHE A 270 -6.90 15.90 10.79
CA PHE A 270 -6.39 16.81 9.77
C PHE A 270 -6.28 16.12 8.40
N ALA A 271 -5.62 14.95 8.35
CA ALA A 271 -5.44 14.21 7.11
C ALA A 271 -6.76 13.75 6.48
N LEU A 272 -7.71 13.28 7.29
CA LEU A 272 -9.05 12.92 6.84
C LEU A 272 -9.87 14.12 6.34
N SER A 273 -9.50 15.35 6.71
CA SER A 273 -10.16 16.59 6.31
C SER A 273 -9.63 17.17 4.99
N ILE A 274 -8.66 16.49 4.36
CA ILE A 274 -8.15 16.87 3.03
C ILE A 274 -9.10 16.32 1.98
N GLU A 275 -9.84 17.20 1.31
CA GLU A 275 -10.91 16.83 0.38
C GLU A 275 -10.40 16.13 -0.89
N GLU A 276 -9.19 16.48 -1.32
CA GLU A 276 -8.56 15.92 -2.51
C GLU A 276 -8.12 14.47 -2.33
N ALA A 277 -7.98 14.03 -1.07
CA ALA A 277 -7.60 12.66 -0.74
C ALA A 277 -8.82 11.78 -0.43
N HIS A 278 -8.74 10.51 -0.80
CA HIS A 278 -9.81 9.54 -0.58
C HIS A 278 -9.71 8.88 0.79
N ALA A 279 -8.51 8.45 1.17
CA ALA A 279 -8.27 7.76 2.44
C ALA A 279 -6.85 7.95 2.94
N LEU A 280 -6.64 7.56 4.19
CA LEU A 280 -5.38 7.62 4.91
C LEU A 280 -4.88 6.22 5.25
N VAL A 281 -3.67 5.87 4.82
CA VAL A 281 -2.99 4.62 5.19
C VAL A 281 -2.22 4.86 6.49
N LEU A 282 -2.64 4.18 7.57
CA LEU A 282 -2.08 4.30 8.91
C LEU A 282 -1.42 3.00 9.37
N GLY A 283 -0.18 3.11 9.84
CA GLY A 283 0.47 2.05 10.61
C GLY A 283 -0.11 1.97 12.03
N MET A 284 -0.41 0.77 12.48
CA MET A 284 -0.97 0.49 13.80
C MET A 284 -0.21 -0.68 14.42
N ASP A 285 0.38 -0.43 15.60
CA ASP A 285 1.31 -1.35 16.28
C ASP A 285 0.70 -2.00 17.53
N SER A 286 -0.54 -1.64 17.86
CA SER A 286 -1.21 -2.20 19.03
C SER A 286 -2.73 -2.20 18.87
N MET A 287 -3.40 -3.06 19.65
CA MET A 287 -4.86 -3.11 19.71
C MET A 287 -5.46 -1.78 20.15
N GLU A 288 -4.79 -1.06 21.05
CA GLU A 288 -5.21 0.26 21.51
C GLU A 288 -5.25 1.26 20.36
N ILE A 289 -4.19 1.33 19.55
CA ILE A 289 -4.12 2.23 18.40
C ILE A 289 -5.16 1.88 17.33
N VAL A 290 -5.43 0.59 17.11
CA VAL A 290 -6.51 0.18 16.19
C VAL A 290 -7.87 0.67 16.69
N LYS A 291 -8.18 0.44 17.97
CA LYS A 291 -9.44 0.88 18.59
C LYS A 291 -9.59 2.40 18.52
N ARG A 292 -8.52 3.13 18.83
CA ARG A 292 -8.51 4.61 18.79
C ARG A 292 -8.77 5.14 17.37
N ASN A 293 -8.11 4.58 16.36
CA ASN A 293 -8.31 5.00 14.96
C ASN A 293 -9.71 4.64 14.45
N LEU A 294 -10.27 3.50 14.87
CA LEU A 294 -11.66 3.14 14.58
C LEU A 294 -12.64 4.13 15.21
N ASP A 295 -12.37 4.57 16.45
CA ASP A 295 -13.21 5.54 17.16
C ASP A 295 -13.16 6.91 16.48
N ILE A 296 -11.96 7.40 16.13
CA ILE A 296 -11.78 8.63 15.35
C ILE A 296 -12.58 8.57 14.05
N LEU A 297 -12.50 7.42 13.34
CA LEU A 297 -13.20 7.28 12.06
C LEU A 297 -14.72 7.23 12.22
N ARG A 298 -15.24 6.56 13.24
CA ARG A 298 -16.68 6.48 13.52
C ARG A 298 -17.30 7.84 13.84
N HIS A 299 -16.56 8.67 14.55
CA HIS A 299 -17.00 10.00 15.00
C HIS A 299 -16.33 11.12 14.17
N PHE A 300 -15.89 10.79 12.97
CA PHE A 300 -15.15 11.75 12.15
C PHE A 300 -16.03 12.94 11.72
N GLU A 301 -15.60 14.12 12.13
CA GLU A 301 -16.08 15.40 11.66
C GLU A 301 -14.92 16.14 11.00
N PRO A 302 -15.10 16.65 9.75
CA PRO A 302 -14.07 17.42 9.07
C PRO A 302 -13.63 18.63 9.89
N MET A 303 -12.34 18.94 9.84
CA MET A 303 -11.82 20.21 10.38
C MET A 303 -12.26 21.37 9.49
N SER A 304 -12.62 22.50 10.13
CA SER A 304 -12.77 23.76 9.42
C SER A 304 -11.40 24.24 8.87
N ASP A 305 -11.43 25.20 7.96
CA ASP A 305 -10.18 25.77 7.42
C ASP A 305 -9.37 26.45 8.51
N GLU A 306 -10.02 27.09 9.49
CA GLU A 306 -9.36 27.69 10.65
C GLU A 306 -8.69 26.64 11.53
N GLU A 307 -9.34 25.49 11.78
CA GLU A 307 -8.75 24.38 12.52
C GLU A 307 -7.54 23.81 11.79
N LYS A 308 -7.66 23.56 10.46
CA LYS A 308 -6.54 23.09 9.62
C LYS A 308 -5.37 24.06 9.65
N GLN A 309 -5.65 25.36 9.54
CA GLN A 309 -4.62 26.39 9.60
C GLN A 309 -3.93 26.46 10.97
N LYS A 310 -4.68 26.31 12.07
CA LYS A 310 -4.09 26.25 13.43
C LYS A 310 -3.12 25.07 13.57
N VAL A 311 -3.50 23.87 13.11
CA VAL A 311 -2.61 22.70 13.11
C VAL A 311 -1.37 22.96 12.26
N ALA A 312 -1.52 23.46 11.04
CA ALA A 312 -0.41 23.77 10.15
C ALA A 312 0.54 24.83 10.75
N MET A 313 0.02 25.89 11.36
CA MET A 313 0.84 26.91 12.04
C MET A 313 1.58 26.34 13.25
N HIS A 314 0.96 25.46 14.02
CA HIS A 314 1.60 24.83 15.17
C HIS A 314 2.78 23.95 14.74
N ILE A 315 2.66 23.24 13.64
CA ILE A 315 3.67 22.30 13.13
C ILE A 315 4.76 23.03 12.33
N SER A 316 4.40 24.05 11.55
CA SER A 316 5.28 24.74 10.60
C SER A 316 6.64 25.20 11.19
N PRO A 317 6.74 25.75 12.41
CA PRO A 317 8.01 26.20 12.98
C PRO A 317 9.08 25.10 13.05
N PHE A 318 8.68 23.85 13.25
CA PHE A 318 9.59 22.70 13.35
C PHE A 318 10.21 22.32 12.01
N PHE A 319 9.54 22.65 10.90
CA PHE A 319 9.95 22.23 9.56
C PHE A 319 10.39 23.39 8.66
N LYS A 320 10.60 24.60 9.23
CA LYS A 320 11.08 25.77 8.48
C LYS A 320 12.45 25.55 7.84
N SER A 321 13.32 24.80 8.52
CA SER A 321 14.71 24.57 8.13
C SER A 321 15.08 23.09 7.99
N LYS A 322 14.13 22.18 8.24
CA LYS A 322 14.39 20.73 8.20
C LYS A 322 13.30 20.02 7.42
N GLU A 323 13.72 19.16 6.51
CA GLU A 323 12.84 18.20 5.90
C GLU A 323 12.69 16.96 6.81
N LEU A 324 11.55 16.29 6.70
CA LEU A 324 11.38 14.99 7.35
C LEU A 324 12.17 13.92 6.56
N PRO A 325 12.66 12.85 7.21
CA PRO A 325 13.54 11.88 6.55
C PRO A 325 13.04 11.38 5.20
N TRP A 326 11.74 11.10 5.08
CA TRP A 326 11.14 10.59 3.84
C TRP A 326 11.00 11.63 2.72
N MET A 327 11.31 12.89 2.98
CA MET A 327 11.29 13.96 1.98
C MET A 327 12.60 14.09 1.23
N PHE A 328 13.65 13.38 1.66
CA PHE A 328 14.93 13.36 0.97
C PHE A 328 14.98 12.25 -0.09
N PRO A 329 15.62 12.49 -1.24
CA PRO A 329 15.82 11.45 -2.26
C PRO A 329 16.62 10.24 -1.76
N SER A 330 17.41 10.40 -0.70
CA SER A 330 18.19 9.32 -0.07
C SER A 330 17.35 8.43 0.87
N TYR A 331 16.09 8.77 1.12
CA TYR A 331 15.23 7.95 1.95
C TYR A 331 14.81 6.66 1.22
N HIS A 332 14.95 5.55 1.89
CA HIS A 332 14.48 4.26 1.43
C HIS A 332 13.44 3.72 2.42
N ASP A 333 12.20 3.61 1.94
CA ASP A 333 11.11 3.07 2.75
C ASP A 333 11.15 1.54 2.74
N GLY A 334 11.06 0.91 3.91
CA GLY A 334 10.71 -0.50 3.96
C GLY A 334 11.59 -1.43 4.75
N ASN A 335 12.82 -1.09 5.06
CA ASN A 335 13.68 -1.91 5.91
C ASN A 335 14.02 -1.13 7.18
N TRP A 336 13.49 -1.60 8.30
CA TRP A 336 13.66 -0.98 9.61
C TRP A 336 14.30 -1.96 10.58
N GLY A 337 15.28 -1.46 11.34
CA GLY A 337 15.97 -2.27 12.35
C GLY A 337 17.48 -2.40 12.19
#